data_a9f46e950c295389c823e66c6f93ac87
#
_entry.id   a9f46e950c295389c823e66c6f93ac87
#
_cell.length_a   1.000
_cell.length_b   1.000
_cell.length_c   1.000
_cell.angle_alpha   90.00
_cell.angle_beta   90.00
_cell.angle_gamma   90.00
#
_symmetry.space_group_name_H-M   'P 1'
#
loop_
_entity.id
_entity.type
_entity.pdbx_description
1 polymer ?
#
loop_
_entity_poly.entity_id
_entity_poly.type
_entity_poly.pdbx_seq_one_letter_code
_entity_poly.pdbx_strand_id
1 'polypeptide(L)'
;GSSRKSASNSLVWWIGEDIPSVPNKRRGGLVFAAKIAPIFFNTLRGCGAIPVRCSTGDLQEGMEVVVALAAGEVRSDAGKVLSKFEVSPASIFDEARAGGRNNLIIGRKLTLMASAACNSLGIDTAAAAISPTEPASHPAGTQYTLAQKLVGEAAKISGVLPGDYVEPQAQMVFSQDTTGRMTQQ
;
A
#
# COMPACT_ATOMS: atom_id res chain seq x y z
N GLY A 1 -17.85 8.75 -13.38
CA GLY A 1 -16.65 8.50 -14.18
C GLY A 1 -15.92 7.22 -13.73
N SER A 2 -15.32 6.51 -14.66
CA SER A 2 -14.67 5.22 -14.38
C SER A 2 -13.37 5.36 -13.57
N SER A 3 -12.64 6.46 -13.72
CA SER A 3 -11.31 6.61 -13.13
C SER A 3 -11.31 6.89 -11.61
N ARG A 4 -12.31 7.57 -11.11
CA ARG A 4 -12.49 7.88 -9.67
C ARG A 4 -11.31 8.52 -8.96
N LYS A 5 -10.27 8.93 -9.70
CA LYS A 5 -9.07 9.59 -9.16
C LYS A 5 -9.42 10.91 -8.48
N SER A 6 -10.24 11.74 -9.14
CA SER A 6 -10.68 13.02 -8.58
C SER A 6 -11.43 12.84 -7.26
N ALA A 7 -12.30 11.84 -7.16
CA ALA A 7 -13.02 11.54 -5.93
C ALA A 7 -12.07 11.11 -4.80
N SER A 8 -11.07 10.28 -5.09
CA SER A 8 -10.05 9.89 -4.10
C SER A 8 -9.24 11.09 -3.63
N ASN A 9 -8.82 11.95 -4.55
CA ASN A 9 -8.06 13.14 -4.22
C ASN A 9 -8.88 14.13 -3.37
N SER A 10 -10.15 14.34 -3.73
CA SER A 10 -11.05 15.20 -2.94
C SER A 10 -11.27 14.65 -1.54
N LEU A 11 -11.41 13.32 -1.41
CA LEU A 11 -11.56 12.69 -0.11
C LEU A 11 -10.30 12.83 0.74
N VAL A 12 -9.11 12.57 0.18
CA VAL A 12 -7.85 12.76 0.90
C VAL A 12 -7.61 14.22 1.24
N TRP A 13 -8.06 15.15 0.39
CA TRP A 13 -8.03 16.58 0.71
C TRP A 13 -8.89 16.90 1.95
N TRP A 14 -10.01 16.22 2.11
CA TRP A 14 -10.91 16.42 3.25
C TRP A 14 -10.41 15.78 4.54
N ILE A 15 -9.99 14.49 4.48
CA ILE A 15 -9.66 13.70 5.67
C ILE A 15 -8.18 13.66 6.01
N GLY A 16 -7.30 14.00 5.06
CA GLY A 16 -5.86 13.88 5.21
C GLY A 16 -5.22 15.04 5.94
N GLU A 17 -3.95 14.86 6.28
CA GLU A 17 -3.11 15.86 6.94
C GLU A 17 -2.24 16.61 5.94
N ASP A 18 -1.94 17.87 6.24
CA ASP A 18 -1.02 18.66 5.43
C ASP A 18 0.41 18.07 5.48
N ILE A 19 1.06 18.03 4.33
CA ILE A 19 2.44 17.58 4.26
C ILE A 19 3.36 18.75 4.61
N PRO A 20 4.21 18.65 5.66
CA PRO A 20 5.11 19.73 6.03
C PRO A 20 5.95 20.21 4.85
N SER A 21 6.00 21.52 4.65
CA SER A 21 6.75 22.19 3.58
C SER A 21 6.30 21.88 2.15
N VAL A 22 5.17 21.21 1.95
CA VAL A 22 4.57 20.95 0.63
C VAL A 22 3.21 21.61 0.53
N PRO A 23 3.08 22.80 -0.10
CA PRO A 23 1.82 23.50 -0.18
C PRO A 23 0.78 22.74 -1.02
N ASN A 24 -0.47 22.89 -0.65
CA ASN A 24 -1.63 22.37 -1.40
C ASN A 24 -1.59 20.85 -1.65
N LYS A 25 -1.02 20.09 -0.71
CA LYS A 25 -1.00 18.63 -0.80
C LYS A 25 -1.24 18.00 0.57
N ARG A 26 -2.13 17.03 0.62
CA ARG A 26 -2.47 16.27 1.82
C ARG A 26 -2.25 14.78 1.60
N ARG A 27 -2.07 14.06 2.69
CA ARG A 27 -1.87 12.61 2.70
C ARG A 27 -2.56 11.95 3.90
N GLY A 28 -2.74 10.64 3.81
CA GLY A 28 -3.24 9.84 4.93
C GLY A 28 -4.75 9.81 5.02
N GLY A 29 -5.23 9.42 6.18
CA GLY A 29 -6.64 9.22 6.50
C GLY A 29 -7.09 7.76 6.41
N LEU A 30 -8.24 7.48 7.03
CA LEU A 30 -8.89 6.17 7.03
C LEU A 30 -10.20 6.25 6.25
N VAL A 31 -10.46 5.26 5.41
CA VAL A 31 -11.68 5.18 4.61
C VAL A 31 -12.33 3.83 4.79
N PHE A 32 -13.52 3.81 5.40
CA PHE A 32 -14.30 2.60 5.65
C PHE A 32 -15.41 2.46 4.62
N ALA A 33 -15.54 1.28 4.01
CA ALA A 33 -16.68 0.96 3.17
C ALA A 33 -16.86 -0.56 3.02
N ALA A 34 -18.10 -1.02 2.83
CA ALA A 34 -18.39 -2.41 2.57
C ALA A 34 -17.78 -2.90 1.25
N LYS A 35 -17.78 -2.04 0.22
CA LYS A 35 -17.16 -2.31 -1.09
C LYS A 35 -16.40 -1.08 -1.57
N ILE A 36 -15.17 -1.28 -1.97
CA ILE A 36 -14.30 -0.22 -2.52
C ILE A 36 -13.87 -0.65 -3.92
N ALA A 37 -14.14 0.20 -4.92
CA ALA A 37 -13.74 -0.07 -6.29
C ALA A 37 -12.20 -0.10 -6.42
N PRO A 38 -11.61 -0.99 -7.23
CA PRO A 38 -10.17 -1.20 -7.30
C PRO A 38 -9.35 0.06 -7.60
N ILE A 39 -9.80 0.88 -8.55
CA ILE A 39 -9.09 2.13 -8.89
C ILE A 39 -9.13 3.12 -7.72
N PHE A 40 -10.28 3.26 -7.07
CA PHE A 40 -10.44 4.11 -5.90
C PHE A 40 -9.56 3.62 -4.74
N PHE A 41 -9.56 2.33 -4.46
CA PHE A 41 -8.73 1.68 -3.45
C PHE A 41 -7.24 1.95 -3.68
N ASN A 42 -6.76 1.71 -4.92
CA ASN A 42 -5.35 1.91 -5.26
C ASN A 42 -4.93 3.39 -5.25
N THR A 43 -5.84 4.31 -5.61
CA THR A 43 -5.54 5.75 -5.56
C THR A 43 -5.41 6.23 -4.12
N LEU A 44 -6.27 5.78 -3.20
CA LEU A 44 -6.16 6.07 -1.77
C LEU A 44 -4.81 5.62 -1.21
N ARG A 45 -4.40 4.39 -1.49
CA ARG A 45 -3.07 3.87 -1.11
C ARG A 45 -1.94 4.74 -1.64
N GLY A 46 -2.04 5.13 -2.92
CA GLY A 46 -1.07 6.04 -3.53
C GLY A 46 -0.90 7.37 -2.80
N CYS A 47 -1.95 7.84 -2.13
CA CYS A 47 -1.97 9.05 -1.30
C CYS A 47 -1.65 8.77 0.18
N GLY A 48 -1.26 7.57 0.56
CA GLY A 48 -0.95 7.19 1.94
C GLY A 48 -2.18 7.02 2.84
N ALA A 49 -3.40 7.02 2.29
CA ALA A 49 -4.59 6.68 3.03
C ALA A 49 -4.75 5.16 3.18
N ILE A 50 -5.44 4.73 4.22
CA ILE A 50 -5.72 3.32 4.49
C ILE A 50 -7.18 3.03 4.15
N PRO A 51 -7.47 2.40 2.99
CA PRO A 51 -8.80 1.94 2.66
C PRO A 51 -9.10 0.62 3.39
N VAL A 52 -10.17 0.60 4.17
CA VAL A 52 -10.61 -0.52 4.99
C VAL A 52 -11.96 -1.04 4.48
N ARG A 53 -12.01 -2.32 4.15
CA ARG A 53 -13.26 -3.00 3.78
C ARG A 53 -13.87 -3.61 5.03
N CYS A 54 -15.01 -3.08 5.46
CA CYS A 54 -15.75 -3.59 6.62
C CYS A 54 -17.24 -3.27 6.50
N SER A 55 -18.04 -3.91 7.35
CA SER A 55 -19.44 -3.49 7.53
C SER A 55 -19.48 -2.10 8.12
N THR A 56 -20.30 -1.23 7.57
CA THR A 56 -20.50 0.15 8.03
C THR A 56 -21.89 0.39 8.62
N GLY A 57 -22.70 -0.66 8.78
CA GLY A 57 -24.10 -0.53 9.21
C GLY A 57 -24.26 0.05 10.61
N ASP A 58 -23.31 -0.19 11.50
CA ASP A 58 -23.31 0.32 12.88
C ASP A 58 -22.55 1.65 13.05
N LEU A 59 -22.00 2.19 11.95
CA LEU A 59 -21.30 3.48 11.94
C LEU A 59 -22.26 4.61 11.54
N GLN A 60 -22.30 5.67 12.31
CA GLN A 60 -23.17 6.83 12.08
C GLN A 60 -22.33 8.10 11.91
N GLU A 61 -22.86 9.06 11.19
CA GLU A 61 -22.23 10.38 11.04
C GLU A 61 -22.05 11.07 12.38
N GLY A 62 -20.85 11.63 12.61
CA GLY A 62 -20.50 12.27 13.86
C GLY A 62 -20.13 11.33 15.01
N MET A 63 -20.17 10.01 14.80
CA MET A 63 -19.77 9.03 15.83
C MET A 63 -18.25 9.05 16.03
N GLU A 64 -17.80 9.14 17.28
CA GLU A 64 -16.41 8.89 17.63
C GLU A 64 -16.14 7.39 17.73
N VAL A 65 -15.06 6.93 17.10
CA VAL A 65 -14.69 5.52 17.06
C VAL A 65 -13.19 5.34 17.31
N VAL A 66 -12.85 4.26 17.94
CA VAL A 66 -11.47 3.81 18.13
C VAL A 66 -11.16 2.73 17.08
N VAL A 67 -10.15 2.97 16.25
CA VAL A 67 -9.74 2.01 15.22
C VAL A 67 -8.47 1.28 15.65
N ALA A 68 -8.62 0.02 16.02
CA ALA A 68 -7.53 -0.86 16.39
C ALA A 68 -7.00 -1.58 15.13
N LEU A 69 -6.13 -0.92 14.37
CA LEU A 69 -5.63 -1.42 13.07
C LEU A 69 -4.97 -2.81 13.17
N ALA A 70 -4.19 -3.05 14.23
CA ALA A 70 -3.52 -4.33 14.45
C ALA A 70 -4.49 -5.46 14.80
N ALA A 71 -5.59 -5.13 15.50
CA ALA A 71 -6.63 -6.09 15.87
C ALA A 71 -7.68 -6.26 14.76
N GLY A 72 -7.70 -5.36 13.76
CA GLY A 72 -8.70 -5.36 12.71
C GLY A 72 -10.11 -5.03 13.22
N GLU A 73 -10.22 -4.09 14.15
CA GLU A 73 -11.50 -3.77 14.79
C GLU A 73 -11.78 -2.26 14.81
N VAL A 74 -13.04 -1.92 14.58
CA VAL A 74 -13.61 -0.59 14.86
C VAL A 74 -14.46 -0.72 16.10
N ARG A 75 -14.18 0.10 17.11
CA ARG A 75 -14.87 0.09 18.40
C ARG A 75 -15.53 1.43 18.66
N SER A 76 -16.64 1.40 19.39
CA SER A 76 -17.21 2.64 19.95
C SER A 76 -16.31 3.17 21.08
N ASP A 77 -16.56 4.41 21.51
CA ASP A 77 -15.93 5.01 22.68
C ASP A 77 -16.09 4.15 23.95
N ALA A 78 -17.24 3.47 24.11
CA ALA A 78 -17.51 2.52 25.20
C ALA A 78 -16.80 1.16 25.04
N GLY A 79 -15.95 0.97 24.02
CA GLY A 79 -15.18 -0.24 23.78
C GLY A 79 -15.96 -1.39 23.08
N LYS A 80 -17.23 -1.19 22.69
CA LYS A 80 -18.01 -2.19 21.94
C LYS A 80 -17.45 -2.30 20.52
N VAL A 81 -17.20 -3.53 20.05
CA VAL A 81 -16.81 -3.79 18.66
C VAL A 81 -18.00 -3.54 17.74
N LEU A 82 -17.87 -2.56 16.84
CA LEU A 82 -18.86 -2.18 15.84
C LEU A 82 -18.63 -2.91 14.52
N SER A 83 -17.37 -3.12 14.15
CA SER A 83 -17.03 -3.82 12.92
C SER A 83 -15.67 -4.50 13.04
N LYS A 84 -15.48 -5.59 12.28
CA LYS A 84 -14.20 -6.26 12.12
C LYS A 84 -13.74 -6.17 10.68
N PHE A 85 -12.42 -6.11 10.49
CA PHE A 85 -11.82 -6.01 9.17
C PHE A 85 -10.44 -6.64 9.12
N GLU A 86 -9.98 -6.92 7.92
CA GLU A 86 -8.61 -7.30 7.63
C GLU A 86 -8.00 -6.30 6.65
N VAL A 87 -6.80 -5.83 6.95
CA VAL A 87 -6.05 -4.95 6.03
C VAL A 87 -5.19 -5.81 5.13
N SER A 88 -5.59 -5.89 3.88
CA SER A 88 -4.88 -6.66 2.86
C SER A 88 -4.63 -5.82 1.61
N PRO A 89 -3.40 -5.85 1.06
CA PRO A 89 -2.18 -6.48 1.57
C PRO A 89 -1.55 -5.72 2.75
N ALA A 90 -0.74 -6.41 3.54
CA ALA A 90 -0.06 -5.82 4.71
C ALA A 90 0.84 -4.62 4.35
N SER A 91 1.34 -4.56 3.10
CA SER A 91 2.12 -3.43 2.59
C SER A 91 1.40 -2.06 2.65
N ILE A 92 0.09 -2.04 2.85
CA ILE A 92 -0.68 -0.81 3.04
C ILE A 92 -0.18 0.00 4.24
N PHE A 93 0.24 -0.66 5.31
CA PHE A 93 0.78 0.02 6.49
C PHE A 93 2.11 0.73 6.18
N ASP A 94 2.98 0.09 5.40
CA ASP A 94 4.24 0.70 4.98
C ASP A 94 4.01 1.86 4.00
N GLU A 95 3.06 1.70 3.08
CA GLU A 95 2.65 2.77 2.17
C GLU A 95 2.09 3.97 2.94
N ALA A 96 1.25 3.75 3.94
CA ALA A 96 0.70 4.81 4.77
C ALA A 96 1.78 5.54 5.57
N ARG A 97 2.70 4.81 6.22
CA ARG A 97 3.84 5.38 6.95
C ARG A 97 4.74 6.22 6.05
N ALA A 98 5.00 5.76 4.83
CA ALA A 98 5.78 6.51 3.85
C ALA A 98 5.05 7.73 3.26
N GLY A 99 3.75 7.87 3.50
CA GLY A 99 2.91 8.91 2.90
C GLY A 99 2.52 8.63 1.46
N GLY A 100 2.51 7.34 1.06
CA GLY A 100 2.08 6.84 -0.23
C GLY A 100 3.06 5.86 -0.87
N ARG A 101 2.55 5.10 -1.84
CA ARG A 101 3.30 4.04 -2.51
C ARG A 101 4.59 4.52 -3.18
N ASN A 102 4.53 5.64 -3.89
CA ASN A 102 5.71 6.17 -4.58
C ASN A 102 6.83 6.53 -3.60
N ASN A 103 6.47 7.16 -2.49
CA ASN A 103 7.42 7.50 -1.45
C ASN A 103 8.07 6.25 -0.84
N LEU A 104 7.28 5.18 -0.63
CA LEU A 104 7.80 3.90 -0.13
C LEU A 104 8.84 3.31 -1.10
N ILE A 105 8.51 3.27 -2.40
CA ILE A 105 9.41 2.72 -3.44
C ILE A 105 10.70 3.53 -3.51
N ILE A 106 10.61 4.87 -3.55
CA ILE A 106 11.76 5.76 -3.58
C ILE A 106 12.60 5.58 -2.32
N GLY A 107 11.98 5.60 -1.14
CA GLY A 107 12.64 5.44 0.14
C GLY A 107 13.41 4.11 0.24
N ARG A 108 12.78 3.01 -0.14
CA ARG A 108 13.44 1.69 -0.18
C ARG A 108 14.64 1.68 -1.12
N LYS A 109 14.52 2.26 -2.32
CA LYS A 109 15.64 2.34 -3.26
C LYS A 109 16.80 3.16 -2.71
N LEU A 110 16.52 4.32 -2.12
CA LEU A 110 17.53 5.17 -1.49
C LEU A 110 18.23 4.45 -0.33
N THR A 111 17.49 3.74 0.52
CA THR A 111 18.06 2.94 1.61
C THR A 111 18.99 1.86 1.08
N LEU A 112 18.59 1.13 0.04
CA LEU A 112 19.45 0.11 -0.59
C LEU A 112 20.74 0.71 -1.15
N MET A 113 20.65 1.86 -1.82
CA MET A 113 21.82 2.55 -2.36
C MET A 113 22.75 3.05 -1.23
N ALA A 114 22.19 3.61 -0.16
CA ALA A 114 22.95 4.06 0.99
C ALA A 114 23.64 2.89 1.69
N SER A 115 22.94 1.78 1.91
CA SER A 115 23.52 0.57 2.52
C SER A 115 24.67 0.01 1.67
N ALA A 116 24.50 -0.05 0.35
CA ALA A 116 25.58 -0.50 -0.55
C ALA A 116 26.81 0.43 -0.48
N ALA A 117 26.62 1.75 -0.43
CA ALA A 117 27.70 2.71 -0.29
C ALA A 117 28.42 2.58 1.07
N CYS A 118 27.68 2.45 2.17
CA CYS A 118 28.25 2.24 3.51
C CYS A 118 29.04 0.94 3.57
N ASN A 119 28.50 -0.15 3.04
CA ASN A 119 29.20 -1.44 3.00
C ASN A 119 30.51 -1.38 2.21
N SER A 120 30.56 -0.59 1.11
CA SER A 120 31.77 -0.37 0.35
C SER A 120 32.85 0.39 1.14
N LEU A 121 32.46 1.14 2.17
CA LEU A 121 33.35 1.87 3.10
C LEU A 121 33.64 1.08 4.37
N GLY A 122 33.19 -0.18 4.47
CA GLY A 122 33.38 -1.03 5.66
C GLY A 122 32.49 -0.65 6.85
N ILE A 123 31.43 0.14 6.62
CA ILE A 123 30.47 0.53 7.65
C ILE A 123 29.34 -0.51 7.65
N ASP A 124 29.15 -1.18 8.78
CA ASP A 124 28.05 -2.13 8.96
C ASP A 124 26.71 -1.40 9.08
N THR A 125 25.78 -1.74 8.18
CA THR A 125 24.42 -1.17 8.15
C THR A 125 23.34 -2.18 8.55
N ALA A 126 23.72 -3.34 9.07
CA ALA A 126 22.77 -4.41 9.41
C ALA A 126 21.63 -3.94 10.36
N ALA A 127 21.96 -3.04 11.29
CA ALA A 127 20.97 -2.46 12.23
C ALA A 127 20.02 -1.43 11.57
N ALA A 128 20.40 -0.86 10.43
CA ALA A 128 19.61 0.12 9.68
C ALA A 128 18.90 -0.50 8.47
N ALA A 129 19.15 -1.78 8.20
CA ALA A 129 18.51 -2.50 7.11
C ALA A 129 17.01 -2.61 7.39
N ILE A 130 16.20 -1.90 6.61
CA ILE A 130 14.78 -2.20 6.49
C ILE A 130 14.75 -3.59 5.84
N SER A 131 14.43 -4.62 6.63
CA SER A 131 14.29 -5.96 6.08
C SER A 131 13.26 -5.89 4.95
N PRO A 132 13.66 -6.25 3.71
CA PRO A 132 12.66 -6.42 2.67
C PRO A 132 11.63 -7.43 3.20
N THR A 133 10.37 -7.20 2.91
CA THR A 133 9.35 -8.23 3.16
C THR A 133 9.88 -9.51 2.50
N GLU A 134 10.05 -10.57 3.29
CA GLU A 134 10.57 -11.83 2.74
C GLU A 134 9.70 -12.25 1.56
N PRO A 135 10.32 -12.70 0.45
CA PRO A 135 9.57 -13.20 -0.67
C PRO A 135 8.65 -14.34 -0.21
N ALA A 136 7.44 -14.37 -0.73
CA ALA A 136 6.51 -15.44 -0.42
C ALA A 136 7.16 -16.79 -0.73
N SER A 137 7.14 -17.70 0.24
CA SER A 137 7.59 -19.07 0.08
C SER A 137 6.40 -20.02 0.23
N HIS A 138 6.31 -20.99 -0.68
CA HIS A 138 5.21 -21.94 -0.67
C HIS A 138 5.74 -23.36 -0.55
N PRO A 139 4.95 -24.29 0.00
CA PRO A 139 5.34 -25.70 0.10
C PRO A 139 5.73 -26.31 -1.27
N ALA A 140 6.69 -27.24 -1.25
CA ALA A 140 7.05 -27.98 -2.45
C ALA A 140 5.84 -28.69 -3.05
N GLY A 141 5.66 -28.59 -4.35
CA GLY A 141 4.51 -29.20 -5.05
C GLY A 141 3.28 -28.27 -5.18
N THR A 142 3.34 -27.03 -4.67
CA THR A 142 2.26 -26.06 -4.91
C THR A 142 2.07 -25.86 -6.42
N GLN A 143 0.82 -26.01 -6.86
CA GLN A 143 0.47 -25.82 -8.27
C GLN A 143 0.06 -24.36 -8.52
N TYR A 144 0.56 -23.81 -9.60
CA TYR A 144 0.31 -22.42 -9.99
C TYR A 144 -0.33 -22.36 -11.37
N THR A 145 -1.21 -21.40 -11.57
CA THR A 145 -1.69 -21.02 -12.90
C THR A 145 -0.56 -20.42 -13.73
N LEU A 146 -0.74 -20.30 -15.04
CA LEU A 146 0.26 -19.66 -15.90
C LEU A 146 0.59 -18.23 -15.44
N ALA A 147 -0.43 -17.43 -15.12
CA ALA A 147 -0.24 -16.06 -14.64
C ALA A 147 0.59 -16.00 -13.33
N GLN A 148 0.31 -16.90 -12.40
CA GLN A 148 1.06 -17.00 -11.14
C GLN A 148 2.53 -17.39 -11.35
N LYS A 149 2.80 -18.28 -12.30
CA LYS A 149 4.16 -18.66 -12.69
C LYS A 149 4.92 -17.50 -13.34
N LEU A 150 4.30 -16.78 -14.27
CA LEU A 150 4.93 -15.64 -14.95
C LEU A 150 5.27 -14.51 -13.97
N VAL A 151 4.38 -14.19 -13.03
CA VAL A 151 4.68 -13.21 -11.99
C VAL A 151 5.78 -13.72 -11.05
N GLY A 152 5.74 -15.01 -10.70
CA GLY A 152 6.77 -15.63 -9.88
C GLY A 152 8.15 -15.57 -10.55
N GLU A 153 8.23 -15.94 -11.83
CA GLU A 153 9.48 -15.86 -12.63
C GLU A 153 10.04 -14.43 -12.64
N ALA A 154 9.19 -13.43 -12.87
CA ALA A 154 9.60 -12.02 -12.81
C ALA A 154 10.07 -11.59 -11.42
N ALA A 155 9.60 -12.23 -10.36
CA ALA A 155 10.00 -12.03 -8.97
C ALA A 155 11.14 -12.97 -8.52
N LYS A 156 11.64 -13.84 -9.41
CA LYS A 156 12.68 -14.86 -9.15
C LYS A 156 12.27 -15.91 -8.10
N ILE A 157 11.01 -16.27 -8.07
CA ILE A 157 10.45 -17.36 -7.27
C ILE A 157 9.62 -18.29 -8.14
N SER A 158 9.27 -19.48 -7.65
CA SER A 158 8.58 -20.52 -8.42
C SER A 158 7.15 -20.17 -8.85
N GLY A 159 6.49 -19.29 -8.12
CA GLY A 159 5.13 -18.83 -8.38
C GLY A 159 4.60 -17.99 -7.26
N VAL A 160 3.42 -17.39 -7.43
CA VAL A 160 2.76 -16.53 -6.46
C VAL A 160 1.32 -16.97 -6.22
N LEU A 161 0.81 -16.73 -5.01
CA LEU A 161 -0.59 -16.93 -4.67
C LEU A 161 -1.28 -15.58 -4.42
N PRO A 162 -2.62 -15.52 -4.47
CA PRO A 162 -3.35 -14.31 -4.10
C PRO A 162 -3.04 -13.88 -2.66
N GLY A 163 -2.62 -12.62 -2.48
CA GLY A 163 -2.23 -12.07 -1.19
C GLY A 163 -0.72 -11.99 -0.97
N ASP A 164 0.08 -12.67 -1.76
CA ASP A 164 1.54 -12.56 -1.69
C ASP A 164 2.03 -11.15 -2.04
N TYR A 165 3.02 -10.70 -1.28
CA TYR A 165 3.79 -9.51 -1.64
C TYR A 165 5.02 -9.93 -2.43
N VAL A 166 5.19 -9.38 -3.63
CA VAL A 166 6.35 -9.64 -4.50
C VAL A 166 6.78 -8.36 -5.22
N GLU A 167 8.04 -8.27 -5.58
CA GLU A 167 8.64 -7.18 -6.35
C GLU A 167 9.13 -7.71 -7.73
N PRO A 168 8.22 -7.93 -8.68
CA PRO A 168 8.60 -8.46 -9.98
C PRO A 168 9.39 -7.43 -10.80
N GLN A 169 10.42 -7.90 -11.51
CA GLN A 169 11.17 -7.08 -12.44
C GLN A 169 10.44 -7.01 -13.78
N ALA A 170 10.01 -5.80 -14.17
CA ALA A 170 9.41 -5.61 -15.48
C ALA A 170 10.48 -5.72 -16.58
N GLN A 171 10.26 -6.62 -17.55
CA GLN A 171 11.12 -6.73 -18.72
C GLN A 171 10.87 -5.61 -19.73
N MET A 172 9.65 -5.09 -19.76
CA MET A 172 9.24 -4.03 -20.67
C MET A 172 8.24 -3.10 -19.96
N VAL A 173 8.42 -1.81 -20.15
CA VAL A 173 7.47 -0.77 -19.70
C VAL A 173 7.01 0.00 -20.92
N PHE A 174 5.69 0.06 -21.11
CA PHE A 174 5.09 0.84 -22.19
C PHE A 174 3.92 1.65 -21.66
N SER A 175 3.62 2.72 -22.34
CA SER A 175 2.48 3.59 -22.05
C SER A 175 1.58 3.68 -23.29
N GLN A 176 0.30 3.86 -23.03
CA GLN A 176 -0.68 4.18 -24.05
C GLN A 176 -1.36 5.52 -23.73
N ASP A 177 -1.98 6.12 -24.72
CA ASP A 177 -2.63 7.44 -24.61
C ASP A 177 -3.70 7.51 -23.52
N THR A 178 -4.38 6.41 -23.23
CA THR A 178 -5.40 6.32 -22.18
C THR A 178 -4.85 6.27 -20.76
N THR A 179 -3.56 5.97 -20.56
CA THR A 179 -2.93 5.85 -19.24
C THR A 179 -2.21 7.11 -18.77
N GLY A 180 -2.19 8.14 -19.59
CA GLY A 180 -1.49 9.39 -19.33
C GLY A 180 -0.09 9.42 -19.95
N ARG A 181 0.49 10.60 -20.05
CA ARG A 181 1.83 10.78 -20.59
C ARG A 181 2.88 10.32 -19.58
N MET A 182 3.82 9.51 -20.04
CA MET A 182 5.10 9.40 -19.38
C MET A 182 5.89 10.67 -19.70
N THR A 183 6.11 11.50 -18.68
CA THR A 183 6.99 12.66 -18.83
C THR A 183 8.43 12.18 -18.86
N GLN A 184 9.18 12.56 -19.88
CA GLN A 184 10.63 12.52 -19.81
C GLN A 184 11.06 13.59 -18.79
N GLN A 185 11.67 13.17 -17.73
CA GLN A 185 12.45 14.01 -16.84
C GLN A 185 13.89 13.57 -16.92
#